data_e888c28c1a4fb5e7eab237237ed306fb
#
_entry.id   e888c28c1a4fb5e7eab237237ed306fb
#
_cell.length_a   1.000
_cell.length_b   1.000
_cell.length_c   1.000
_cell.angle_alpha   90.00
_cell.angle_beta   90.00
_cell.angle_gamma   90.00
#
_symmetry.space_group_name_H-M   'P 1'
#
loop_
_entity.id
_entity.type
_entity.pdbx_description
1 polymer ?
#
loop_
_entity_poly.entity_id
_entity_poly.type
_entity_poly.pdbx_seq_one_letter_code
_entity_poly.pdbx_strand_id
1 'polypeptide(L)'
;MIDKLLKSKIEILEMVAGGVPADTTLAALCRATEDLVAGAIVGVTILDRAAQVFESAVFPSIPSTFSESLRGARVAERPGSCALAIYQGSIVVAEDIASDTRFQDGWKSLSLDHGIGGIQSRPIRAADGAFLGTLVVGFPKHRALDEAEEEAVRTATHLAGLALARRRSERQHELLVGELQHRTRNLFSALGAVVYSTLKAYPDAKDFRRVFEGRLSALARAHSMALDASAVDLRVLLTDILAPYSHRNIELHGPVFTLASDAAVAFSLATHELATNAAKYGAFSNSHGKLHVAWAVARNERGESVFALEWKESGGPAVAQPTRAGFGKFAIEQSLSGTVDGTVALDFLPAGLVCTIRAPLSARLGALAN
;
A
#
# COMPACT_ATOMS: atom_id res chain seq x y z
N MET A 1 34.69 -8.27 31.75
CA MET A 1 33.86 -7.50 30.80
C MET A 1 33.72 -8.18 29.46
N ILE A 2 34.77 -8.60 28.77
CA ILE A 2 34.76 -9.23 27.45
C ILE A 2 33.84 -10.47 27.41
N ASP A 3 33.92 -11.39 28.38
CA ASP A 3 33.09 -12.58 28.42
C ASP A 3 31.57 -12.26 28.56
N LYS A 4 31.24 -11.24 29.37
CA LYS A 4 29.84 -10.76 29.50
C LYS A 4 29.34 -10.17 28.21
N LEU A 5 30.13 -9.35 27.52
CA LEU A 5 29.78 -8.75 26.24
C LEU A 5 29.54 -9.84 25.17
N LEU A 6 30.44 -10.84 25.10
CA LEU A 6 30.31 -11.94 24.14
C LEU A 6 29.06 -12.76 24.41
N LYS A 7 28.79 -13.09 25.68
CA LYS A 7 27.60 -13.83 26.09
C LYS A 7 26.32 -13.07 25.70
N SER A 8 26.21 -11.81 26.07
CA SER A 8 25.04 -10.98 25.72
C SER A 8 24.88 -10.84 24.20
N LYS A 9 25.99 -10.71 23.45
CA LYS A 9 25.95 -10.67 21.99
C LYS A 9 25.36 -11.95 21.40
N ILE A 10 25.76 -13.11 21.89
CA ILE A 10 25.25 -14.42 21.43
C ILE A 10 23.76 -14.53 21.75
N GLU A 11 23.34 -14.24 22.99
CA GLU A 11 21.92 -14.31 23.40
C GLU A 11 21.02 -13.41 22.53
N ILE A 12 21.45 -12.18 22.27
CA ILE A 12 20.66 -11.26 21.41
C ILE A 12 20.62 -11.75 19.96
N LEU A 13 21.72 -12.29 19.42
CA LEU A 13 21.74 -12.85 18.08
C LEU A 13 20.82 -14.09 17.96
N GLU A 14 20.79 -14.95 19.00
CA GLU A 14 19.88 -16.10 19.06
C GLU A 14 18.42 -15.64 19.12
N MET A 15 18.09 -14.58 19.87
CA MET A 15 16.75 -14.00 19.90
C MET A 15 16.36 -13.45 18.52
N VAL A 16 17.26 -12.71 17.87
CA VAL A 16 17.04 -12.22 16.50
C VAL A 16 16.85 -13.38 15.53
N ALA A 17 17.69 -14.38 15.54
CA ALA A 17 17.59 -15.54 14.64
C ALA A 17 16.35 -16.41 14.93
N GLY A 18 16.00 -16.59 16.21
CA GLY A 18 14.90 -17.44 16.70
C GLY A 18 13.50 -16.83 16.54
N GLY A 19 13.35 -15.62 16.03
CA GLY A 19 12.04 -15.02 15.79
C GLY A 19 11.41 -14.37 17.02
N VAL A 20 12.18 -14.06 18.04
CA VAL A 20 11.67 -13.32 19.19
C VAL A 20 11.21 -11.93 18.73
N PRO A 21 10.04 -11.43 19.20
CA PRO A 21 9.55 -10.09 18.83
C PRO A 21 10.59 -9.02 19.09
N ALA A 22 10.71 -8.07 18.16
CA ALA A 22 11.76 -7.03 18.20
C ALA A 22 11.73 -6.23 19.50
N ASP A 23 10.55 -5.87 20.02
CA ASP A 23 10.43 -5.10 21.27
C ASP A 23 10.99 -5.88 22.47
N THR A 24 10.79 -7.20 22.54
CA THR A 24 11.36 -8.09 23.57
C THR A 24 12.88 -8.18 23.42
N THR A 25 13.36 -8.35 22.18
CA THR A 25 14.79 -8.40 21.87
C THR A 25 15.50 -7.09 22.21
N LEU A 26 14.90 -5.95 21.87
CA LEU A 26 15.42 -4.63 22.19
C LEU A 26 15.43 -4.35 23.70
N ALA A 27 14.41 -4.80 24.43
CA ALA A 27 14.39 -4.68 25.89
C ALA A 27 15.50 -5.50 26.54
N ALA A 28 15.75 -6.72 26.08
CA ALA A 28 16.86 -7.56 26.56
C ALA A 28 18.23 -6.91 26.24
N LEU A 29 18.38 -6.37 25.01
CA LEU A 29 19.56 -5.64 24.58
C LEU A 29 19.85 -4.42 25.47
N CYS A 30 18.82 -3.61 25.77
CA CYS A 30 18.98 -2.42 26.63
C CYS A 30 19.45 -2.84 28.02
N ARG A 31 18.83 -3.82 28.67
CA ARG A 31 19.24 -4.33 29.98
C ARG A 31 20.66 -4.88 29.97
N ALA A 32 21.00 -5.69 28.96
CA ALA A 32 22.34 -6.22 28.83
C ALA A 32 23.39 -5.11 28.65
N THR A 33 23.05 -4.01 28.01
CA THR A 33 23.92 -2.85 27.85
C THR A 33 24.05 -2.07 29.16
N GLU A 34 22.95 -1.91 29.92
CA GLU A 34 22.96 -1.30 31.26
C GLU A 34 23.84 -2.09 32.24
N ASP A 35 23.84 -3.43 32.15
CA ASP A 35 24.73 -4.31 32.96
C ASP A 35 26.23 -4.16 32.62
N LEU A 36 26.56 -3.65 31.44
CA LEU A 36 27.91 -3.42 30.95
C LEU A 36 28.37 -1.97 31.16
N VAL A 37 27.44 -1.02 31.20
CA VAL A 37 27.65 0.41 31.33
C VAL A 37 27.04 0.89 32.63
N ALA A 38 27.84 0.92 33.69
CA ALA A 38 27.36 1.18 35.05
C ALA A 38 26.64 2.53 35.19
N GLY A 39 25.42 2.50 35.72
CA GLY A 39 24.58 3.68 35.95
C GLY A 39 23.95 4.29 34.70
N ALA A 40 24.04 3.61 33.55
CA ALA A 40 23.35 4.01 32.34
C ALA A 40 21.85 3.63 32.37
N ILE A 41 21.04 4.46 31.76
CA ILE A 41 19.68 4.18 31.32
C ILE A 41 19.74 4.01 29.82
N VAL A 42 19.44 2.82 29.32
CA VAL A 42 19.56 2.51 27.89
C VAL A 42 18.20 2.32 27.27
N GLY A 43 18.01 2.88 26.07
CA GLY A 43 16.78 2.70 25.32
C GLY A 43 16.99 2.75 23.81
N VAL A 44 15.97 2.31 23.09
CA VAL A 44 15.93 2.35 21.62
C VAL A 44 14.65 3.02 21.19
N THR A 45 14.78 4.05 20.33
CA THR A 45 13.63 4.61 19.61
C THR A 45 13.51 3.98 18.23
N ILE A 46 12.30 3.79 17.75
CA ILE A 46 12.00 3.17 16.46
C ILE A 46 11.37 4.21 15.55
N LEU A 47 11.92 4.38 14.35
CA LEU A 47 11.51 5.40 13.39
C LEU A 47 10.51 4.87 12.37
N ASP A 48 9.35 5.53 12.24
CA ASP A 48 8.53 5.48 11.03
C ASP A 48 9.13 6.45 9.99
N ARG A 49 9.77 5.88 8.96
CA ARG A 49 10.43 6.67 7.92
C ARG A 49 9.45 7.42 7.02
N ALA A 50 8.27 6.85 6.76
CA ALA A 50 7.29 7.45 5.88
C ALA A 50 6.66 8.70 6.53
N ALA A 51 6.32 8.58 7.80
CA ALA A 51 5.75 9.67 8.58
C ALA A 51 6.81 10.62 9.18
N GLN A 52 8.09 10.24 9.17
CA GLN A 52 9.19 10.96 9.83
C GLN A 52 8.91 11.23 11.33
N VAL A 53 8.35 10.21 12.01
CA VAL A 53 8.04 10.25 13.45
C VAL A 53 8.57 9.01 14.15
N PHE A 54 8.75 9.09 15.47
CA PHE A 54 9.01 7.89 16.25
C PHE A 54 7.74 7.06 16.41
N GLU A 55 7.75 5.84 15.89
CA GLU A 55 6.63 4.89 16.00
C GLU A 55 6.46 4.40 17.44
N SER A 56 7.57 4.07 18.06
CA SER A 56 7.64 3.56 19.43
C SER A 56 9.04 3.75 20.03
N ALA A 57 9.14 3.49 21.31
CA ALA A 57 10.43 3.47 22.02
C ALA A 57 10.41 2.38 23.09
N VAL A 58 11.59 1.81 23.37
CA VAL A 58 11.79 0.74 24.36
C VAL A 58 12.83 1.24 25.36
N PHE A 59 12.41 1.51 26.61
CA PHE A 59 13.25 1.92 27.73
C PHE A 59 12.87 1.04 28.94
N PRO A 60 13.49 -0.13 29.12
CA PRO A 60 13.03 -1.12 30.08
C PRO A 60 13.25 -0.77 31.55
N SER A 61 14.11 0.21 31.85
CA SER A 61 14.53 0.57 33.21
C SER A 61 13.87 1.83 33.76
N ILE A 62 13.02 2.48 32.97
CA ILE A 62 12.23 3.65 33.39
C ILE A 62 10.74 3.45 33.06
N PRO A 63 9.82 4.22 33.69
CA PRO A 63 8.38 4.06 33.46
C PRO A 63 7.97 4.18 31.99
N SER A 64 6.96 3.42 31.58
CA SER A 64 6.46 3.39 30.18
C SER A 64 5.97 4.75 29.69
N THR A 65 5.58 5.64 30.60
CA THR A 65 5.18 7.02 30.32
C THR A 65 6.22 7.79 29.50
N PHE A 66 7.51 7.51 29.73
CA PHE A 66 8.60 8.10 28.94
C PHE A 66 8.53 7.63 27.48
N SER A 67 8.43 6.33 27.25
CA SER A 67 8.32 5.74 25.89
C SER A 67 7.05 6.19 25.16
N GLU A 68 5.95 6.29 25.88
CA GLU A 68 4.66 6.76 25.35
C GLU A 68 4.72 8.22 24.90
N SER A 69 5.43 9.07 25.67
CA SER A 69 5.62 10.49 25.35
C SER A 69 6.47 10.73 24.10
N LEU A 70 7.31 9.76 23.72
CA LEU A 70 8.12 9.84 22.50
C LEU A 70 7.35 9.42 21.25
N ARG A 71 6.22 8.70 21.39
CA ARG A 71 5.42 8.23 20.25
C ARG A 71 4.81 9.41 19.50
N GLY A 72 5.00 9.43 18.17
CA GLY A 72 4.50 10.48 17.30
C GLY A 72 5.36 11.74 17.27
N ALA A 73 6.44 11.81 18.07
CA ALA A 73 7.39 12.91 18.02
C ALA A 73 8.10 12.94 16.65
N ARG A 74 8.10 14.12 16.01
CA ARG A 74 8.69 14.31 14.68
C ARG A 74 10.23 14.38 14.74
N VAL A 75 10.85 13.81 13.71
CA VAL A 75 12.27 14.05 13.44
C VAL A 75 12.42 15.45 12.89
N ALA A 76 13.06 16.32 13.67
CA ALA A 76 13.31 17.73 13.35
C ALA A 76 14.58 18.22 14.03
N GLU A 77 14.93 19.48 13.75
CA GLU A 77 16.18 20.08 14.23
C GLU A 77 16.27 20.25 15.75
N ARG A 78 15.12 20.38 16.46
CA ARG A 78 15.11 20.79 17.89
C ARG A 78 14.23 19.99 18.87
N PRO A 79 13.60 18.87 18.56
CA PRO A 79 12.69 18.25 19.55
C PRO A 79 13.42 17.54 20.69
N GLY A 80 14.60 16.96 20.45
CA GLY A 80 15.38 16.21 21.43
C GLY A 80 16.56 15.49 20.80
N SER A 81 17.40 14.83 21.61
CA SER A 81 18.65 14.21 21.15
C SER A 81 18.45 13.11 20.10
N CYS A 82 17.41 12.30 20.24
CA CYS A 82 17.10 11.21 19.30
C CYS A 82 16.77 11.76 17.89
N ALA A 83 15.90 12.74 17.85
CA ALA A 83 15.48 13.35 16.58
C ALA A 83 16.65 14.11 15.93
N LEU A 84 17.42 14.84 16.74
CA LEU A 84 18.60 15.55 16.27
C LEU A 84 19.67 14.59 15.73
N ALA A 85 19.89 13.42 16.38
CA ALA A 85 20.82 12.41 15.90
C ALA A 85 20.46 11.84 14.52
N ILE A 86 19.17 11.61 14.27
CA ILE A 86 18.67 11.20 12.95
C ILE A 86 18.80 12.34 11.94
N TYR A 87 18.38 13.55 12.31
CA TYR A 87 18.45 14.74 11.44
C TYR A 87 19.87 15.04 10.97
N GLN A 88 20.84 15.00 11.88
CA GLN A 88 22.27 15.23 11.58
C GLN A 88 22.97 13.98 11.01
N GLY A 89 22.40 12.80 11.20
CA GLY A 89 23.03 11.53 10.81
C GLY A 89 24.29 11.18 11.62
N SER A 90 24.46 11.75 12.81
CA SER A 90 25.63 11.60 13.67
C SER A 90 25.25 11.40 15.13
N ILE A 91 26.23 10.98 15.95
CA ILE A 91 26.04 10.85 17.40
C ILE A 91 25.82 12.25 17.99
N VAL A 92 24.79 12.38 18.82
CA VAL A 92 24.50 13.59 19.58
C VAL A 92 24.78 13.33 21.06
N VAL A 93 25.65 14.12 21.63
CA VAL A 93 25.99 14.10 23.07
C VAL A 93 25.51 15.41 23.70
N ALA A 94 24.78 15.30 24.81
CA ALA A 94 24.47 16.40 25.69
C ALA A 94 25.02 16.11 27.10
N GLU A 95 25.95 16.89 27.55
CA GLU A 95 26.61 16.72 28.86
C GLU A 95 25.65 17.14 29.99
N ASP A 96 24.90 18.20 29.76
CA ASP A 96 23.86 18.70 30.66
C ASP A 96 22.61 19.07 29.84
N ILE A 97 21.56 18.25 29.94
CA ILE A 97 20.31 18.47 29.24
C ILE A 97 19.63 19.77 29.66
N ALA A 98 19.76 20.16 30.93
CA ALA A 98 19.06 21.35 31.44
C ALA A 98 19.54 22.62 30.76
N SER A 99 20.83 22.75 30.53
CA SER A 99 21.46 23.93 29.94
C SER A 99 21.60 23.86 28.41
N ASP A 100 21.38 22.70 27.79
CA ASP A 100 21.56 22.51 26.35
C ASP A 100 20.51 23.27 25.54
N THR A 101 20.92 24.25 24.76
CA THR A 101 20.04 25.11 23.95
C THR A 101 19.56 24.48 22.67
N ARG A 102 20.07 23.30 22.31
CA ARG A 102 19.65 22.56 21.10
C ARG A 102 18.26 21.93 21.24
N PHE A 103 17.78 21.73 22.47
CA PHE A 103 16.56 20.97 22.74
C PHE A 103 15.42 21.85 23.26
N GLN A 104 14.18 21.41 23.01
CA GLN A 104 12.96 22.03 23.51
C GLN A 104 12.76 21.75 25.01
N ASP A 105 12.14 22.72 25.72
CA ASP A 105 11.95 22.61 27.16
C ASP A 105 11.10 21.41 27.58
N GLY A 106 10.06 21.08 26.82
CA GLY A 106 9.22 19.91 27.09
C GLY A 106 10.00 18.60 27.05
N TRP A 107 10.95 18.45 26.11
CA TRP A 107 11.81 17.27 26.06
C TRP A 107 12.85 17.28 27.19
N LYS A 108 13.38 18.45 27.56
CA LYS A 108 14.30 18.57 28.70
C LYS A 108 13.62 18.14 30.00
N SER A 109 12.42 18.66 30.29
CA SER A 109 11.65 18.28 31.47
C SER A 109 11.36 16.79 31.49
N LEU A 110 10.89 16.21 30.36
CA LEU A 110 10.63 14.79 30.27
C LEU A 110 11.87 13.95 30.62
N SER A 111 13.05 14.33 30.13
CA SER A 111 14.29 13.61 30.38
C SER A 111 14.72 13.72 31.84
N LEU A 112 14.70 14.92 32.41
CA LEU A 112 15.09 15.20 33.79
C LEU A 112 14.17 14.52 34.80
N ASP A 113 12.85 14.53 34.59
CA ASP A 113 11.84 13.89 35.43
C ASP A 113 12.03 12.35 35.50
N HIS A 114 12.71 11.76 34.49
CA HIS A 114 13.03 10.34 34.44
C HIS A 114 14.49 10.03 34.76
N GLY A 115 15.19 10.97 35.39
CA GLY A 115 16.56 10.77 35.90
C GLY A 115 17.62 10.82 34.83
N ILE A 116 17.38 11.41 33.66
CA ILE A 116 18.35 11.56 32.58
C ILE A 116 18.83 13.03 32.54
N GLY A 117 19.97 13.32 33.14
CA GLY A 117 20.60 14.64 33.16
C GLY A 117 21.61 14.83 32.04
N GLY A 118 22.30 13.77 31.63
CA GLY A 118 23.15 13.72 30.44
C GLY A 118 22.80 12.58 29.52
N ILE A 119 23.02 12.71 28.21
CA ILE A 119 22.56 11.76 27.23
C ILE A 119 23.48 11.67 26.01
N GLN A 120 23.59 10.47 25.47
CA GLN A 120 24.14 10.21 24.16
C GLN A 120 23.13 9.47 23.30
N SER A 121 22.82 9.99 22.10
CA SER A 121 21.92 9.36 21.14
C SER A 121 22.70 8.99 19.87
N ARG A 122 22.62 7.72 19.48
CA ARG A 122 23.32 7.14 18.33
C ARG A 122 22.34 6.71 17.28
N PRO A 123 22.42 7.19 16.03
CA PRO A 123 21.55 6.76 14.98
C PRO A 123 21.81 5.29 14.63
N ILE A 124 20.73 4.51 14.53
CA ILE A 124 20.75 3.12 14.08
C ILE A 124 20.44 3.12 12.58
N ARG A 125 21.30 2.47 11.78
CA ARG A 125 21.16 2.37 10.34
C ARG A 125 20.97 0.92 9.90
N ALA A 126 20.18 0.74 8.84
CA ALA A 126 20.13 -0.50 8.07
C ALA A 126 21.36 -0.61 7.14
N ALA A 127 21.55 -1.78 6.54
CA ALA A 127 22.62 -2.02 5.57
C ALA A 127 22.54 -1.12 4.32
N ASP A 128 21.34 -0.68 3.95
CA ASP A 128 21.09 0.29 2.86
C ASP A 128 21.37 1.75 3.28
N GLY A 129 21.90 1.99 4.48
CA GLY A 129 22.18 3.31 5.04
C GLY A 129 20.96 4.03 5.63
N ALA A 130 19.78 3.47 5.52
CA ALA A 130 18.55 4.07 6.00
C ALA A 130 18.47 4.08 7.52
N PHE A 131 17.95 5.17 8.10
CA PHE A 131 17.72 5.24 9.54
C PHE A 131 16.57 4.34 9.97
N LEU A 132 16.77 3.60 11.06
CA LEU A 132 15.77 2.72 11.68
C LEU A 132 15.30 3.26 13.04
N GLY A 133 16.11 4.10 13.70
CA GLY A 133 15.86 4.63 15.01
C GLY A 133 17.14 5.16 15.65
N THR A 134 17.16 5.26 16.98
CA THR A 134 18.34 5.62 17.76
C THR A 134 18.54 4.70 18.96
N LEU A 135 19.77 4.36 19.29
CA LEU A 135 20.15 3.86 20.60
C LEU A 135 20.50 5.06 21.50
N VAL A 136 19.93 5.05 22.68
CA VAL A 136 20.09 6.10 23.68
C VAL A 136 20.82 5.55 24.89
N VAL A 137 21.84 6.28 25.37
CA VAL A 137 22.51 6.01 26.63
C VAL A 137 22.42 7.29 27.49
N GLY A 138 21.61 7.24 28.52
CA GLY A 138 21.35 8.33 29.45
C GLY A 138 22.03 8.09 30.81
N PHE A 139 22.37 9.16 31.51
CA PHE A 139 22.90 9.13 32.85
C PHE A 139 22.24 10.20 33.71
N PRO A 140 22.13 10.01 35.04
CA PRO A 140 21.67 11.08 35.92
C PRO A 140 22.61 12.32 35.88
N LYS A 141 23.90 12.09 35.72
CA LYS A 141 24.91 13.10 35.44
C LYS A 141 25.86 12.56 34.36
N HIS A 142 26.07 13.34 33.31
CA HIS A 142 26.92 12.93 32.20
C HIS A 142 28.32 12.52 32.68
N ARG A 143 28.80 11.44 32.08
CA ARG A 143 30.19 11.00 32.15
C ARG A 143 30.62 10.45 30.79
N ALA A 144 31.91 10.53 30.53
CA ALA A 144 32.47 9.86 29.36
C ALA A 144 32.41 8.33 29.56
N LEU A 145 32.19 7.60 28.47
CA LEU A 145 32.36 6.16 28.42
C LEU A 145 33.82 5.80 28.34
N ASP A 146 34.23 4.74 29.03
CA ASP A 146 35.54 4.16 28.79
C ASP A 146 35.59 3.35 27.49
N GLU A 147 36.75 2.88 27.07
CA GLU A 147 36.91 2.16 25.79
C GLU A 147 36.06 0.89 25.70
N ALA A 148 35.92 0.17 26.80
CA ALA A 148 35.17 -1.07 26.85
C ALA A 148 33.66 -0.83 26.87
N GLU A 149 33.22 0.24 27.55
CA GLU A 149 31.82 0.69 27.54
C GLU A 149 31.41 1.21 26.12
N GLU A 150 32.31 1.96 25.47
CA GLU A 150 32.16 2.44 24.12
C GLU A 150 31.97 1.27 23.12
N GLU A 151 32.76 0.20 23.26
CA GLU A 151 32.64 -1.02 22.47
C GLU A 151 31.30 -1.73 22.73
N ALA A 152 30.87 -1.78 24.00
CA ALA A 152 29.58 -2.36 24.37
C ALA A 152 28.41 -1.59 23.71
N VAL A 153 28.44 -0.25 23.78
CA VAL A 153 27.40 0.59 23.17
C VAL A 153 27.42 0.51 21.64
N ARG A 154 28.61 0.45 21.03
CA ARG A 154 28.76 0.25 19.59
C ARG A 154 28.15 -1.09 19.14
N THR A 155 28.50 -2.16 19.89
CA THR A 155 27.93 -3.50 19.65
C THR A 155 26.40 -3.52 19.82
N ALA A 156 25.88 -2.88 20.88
CA ALA A 156 24.45 -2.74 21.10
C ALA A 156 23.76 -1.99 19.96
N THR A 157 24.36 -0.91 19.45
CA THR A 157 23.83 -0.15 18.32
C THR A 157 23.72 -1.03 17.06
N HIS A 158 24.73 -1.86 16.81
CA HIS A 158 24.73 -2.78 15.68
C HIS A 158 23.65 -3.88 15.83
N LEU A 159 23.55 -4.50 17.01
CA LEU A 159 22.54 -5.53 17.29
C LEU A 159 21.10 -4.97 17.22
N ALA A 160 20.90 -3.76 17.73
CA ALA A 160 19.62 -3.06 17.57
C ALA A 160 19.27 -2.86 16.08
N GLY A 161 20.28 -2.54 15.26
CA GLY A 161 20.13 -2.44 13.81
C GLY A 161 19.66 -3.73 13.17
N LEU A 162 20.22 -4.88 13.55
CA LEU A 162 19.80 -6.19 13.07
C LEU A 162 18.35 -6.53 13.49
N ALA A 163 18.00 -6.29 14.76
CA ALA A 163 16.64 -6.53 15.26
C ALA A 163 15.60 -5.66 14.54
N LEU A 164 15.90 -4.37 14.35
CA LEU A 164 15.00 -3.44 13.65
C LEU A 164 14.91 -3.71 12.14
N ALA A 165 16.00 -4.09 11.49
CA ALA A 165 15.99 -4.48 10.07
C ALA A 165 15.12 -5.72 9.85
N ARG A 166 15.21 -6.71 10.74
CA ARG A 166 14.36 -7.88 10.72
C ARG A 166 12.88 -7.52 10.90
N ARG A 167 12.54 -6.74 11.95
CA ARG A 167 11.15 -6.24 12.17
C ARG A 167 10.59 -5.57 10.92
N ARG A 168 11.41 -4.74 10.26
CA ARG A 168 11.01 -4.09 9.01
C ARG A 168 10.71 -5.09 7.90
N SER A 169 11.57 -6.09 7.73
CA SER A 169 11.39 -7.15 6.73
C SER A 169 10.15 -7.98 6.99
N GLU A 170 9.91 -8.38 8.24
CA GLU A 170 8.70 -9.13 8.65
C GLU A 170 7.43 -8.32 8.36
N ARG A 171 7.41 -7.03 8.74
CA ARG A 171 6.26 -6.15 8.48
C ARG A 171 5.99 -5.95 6.99
N GLN A 172 7.04 -5.81 6.18
CA GLN A 172 6.90 -5.75 4.72
C GLN A 172 6.33 -7.04 4.16
N HIS A 173 6.80 -8.19 4.65
CA HIS A 173 6.29 -9.48 4.24
C HIS A 173 4.81 -9.67 4.60
N GLU A 174 4.40 -9.31 5.82
CA GLU A 174 2.99 -9.35 6.26
C GLU A 174 2.09 -8.48 5.38
N LEU A 175 2.51 -7.27 5.04
CA LEU A 175 1.77 -6.38 4.15
C LEU A 175 1.61 -7.00 2.75
N LEU A 176 2.67 -7.57 2.18
CA LEU A 176 2.62 -8.23 0.87
C LEU A 176 1.71 -9.47 0.89
N VAL A 177 1.80 -10.30 1.92
CA VAL A 177 0.92 -11.47 2.09
C VAL A 177 -0.54 -11.04 2.23
N GLY A 178 -0.81 -9.99 3.02
CA GLY A 178 -2.14 -9.42 3.17
C GLY A 178 -2.72 -8.92 1.85
N GLU A 179 -1.91 -8.22 1.05
CA GLU A 179 -2.31 -7.73 -0.27
C GLU A 179 -2.59 -8.89 -1.24
N LEU A 180 -1.70 -9.91 -1.27
CA LEU A 180 -1.91 -11.10 -2.09
C LEU A 180 -3.20 -11.84 -1.72
N GLN A 181 -3.47 -12.02 -0.43
CA GLN A 181 -4.71 -12.65 0.04
C GLN A 181 -5.95 -11.85 -0.34
N HIS A 182 -5.88 -10.51 -0.29
CA HIS A 182 -6.97 -9.63 -0.72
C HIS A 182 -7.24 -9.77 -2.22
N ARG A 183 -6.18 -9.71 -3.05
CA ARG A 183 -6.29 -9.91 -4.50
C ARG A 183 -6.83 -11.28 -4.87
N THR A 184 -6.39 -12.33 -4.17
CA THR A 184 -6.88 -13.69 -4.39
C THR A 184 -8.37 -13.81 -4.06
N ARG A 185 -8.84 -13.24 -2.95
CA ARG A 185 -10.26 -13.22 -2.60
C ARG A 185 -11.11 -12.49 -3.64
N ASN A 186 -10.63 -11.36 -4.15
CA ASN A 186 -11.31 -10.60 -5.20
C ASN A 186 -11.44 -11.41 -6.49
N LEU A 187 -10.38 -12.13 -6.88
CA LEU A 187 -10.41 -13.01 -8.04
C LEU A 187 -11.47 -14.14 -7.90
N PHE A 188 -11.49 -14.82 -6.74
CA PHE A 188 -12.48 -15.86 -6.50
C PHE A 188 -13.93 -15.31 -6.46
N SER A 189 -14.13 -14.12 -5.93
CA SER A 189 -15.43 -13.44 -5.94
C SER A 189 -15.88 -13.12 -7.37
N ALA A 190 -14.98 -12.59 -8.20
CA ALA A 190 -15.24 -12.31 -9.61
C ALA A 190 -15.54 -13.61 -10.39
N LEU A 191 -14.75 -14.67 -10.16
CA LEU A 191 -14.98 -15.96 -10.77
C LEU A 191 -16.36 -16.54 -10.37
N GLY A 192 -16.73 -16.49 -9.08
CA GLY A 192 -18.04 -16.90 -8.59
C GLY A 192 -19.19 -16.13 -9.26
N ALA A 193 -19.03 -14.82 -9.42
CA ALA A 193 -20.00 -13.99 -10.13
C ALA A 193 -20.11 -14.38 -11.61
N VAL A 194 -19.01 -14.64 -12.28
CA VAL A 194 -18.97 -15.12 -13.67
C VAL A 194 -19.69 -16.47 -13.81
N VAL A 195 -19.42 -17.43 -12.91
CA VAL A 195 -20.09 -18.75 -12.91
C VAL A 195 -21.60 -18.60 -12.72
N TYR A 196 -22.00 -17.98 -11.58
CA TYR A 196 -23.40 -17.81 -11.22
C TYR A 196 -24.20 -17.12 -12.31
N SER A 197 -23.68 -16.06 -12.81
CA SER A 197 -24.30 -15.23 -13.81
C SER A 197 -24.39 -15.90 -15.19
N THR A 198 -23.38 -16.68 -15.56
CA THR A 198 -23.40 -17.44 -16.81
C THR A 198 -24.42 -18.56 -16.73
N LEU A 199 -24.48 -19.31 -15.61
CA LEU A 199 -25.49 -20.34 -15.38
C LEU A 199 -26.94 -19.79 -15.45
N LYS A 200 -27.15 -18.62 -14.83
CA LYS A 200 -28.49 -17.98 -14.83
C LYS A 200 -28.92 -17.54 -16.22
N ALA A 201 -28.00 -17.03 -17.04
CA ALA A 201 -28.31 -16.52 -18.38
C ALA A 201 -28.33 -17.60 -19.46
N TYR A 202 -27.54 -18.64 -19.32
CA TYR A 202 -27.32 -19.70 -20.30
C TYR A 202 -27.42 -21.08 -19.62
N PRO A 203 -28.62 -21.56 -19.30
CA PRO A 203 -28.82 -22.84 -18.60
C PRO A 203 -28.49 -24.06 -19.48
N ASP A 204 -28.47 -23.91 -20.82
CA ASP A 204 -28.03 -24.98 -21.74
C ASP A 204 -26.50 -25.16 -21.64
N ALA A 205 -26.08 -26.42 -21.52
CA ALA A 205 -24.67 -26.77 -21.27
C ALA A 205 -23.71 -26.30 -22.38
N LYS A 206 -24.16 -26.30 -23.66
CA LYS A 206 -23.30 -25.89 -24.78
C LYS A 206 -23.13 -24.37 -24.82
N ASP A 207 -24.19 -23.63 -24.60
CA ASP A 207 -24.15 -22.16 -24.55
C ASP A 207 -23.44 -21.67 -23.33
N PHE A 208 -23.67 -22.31 -22.16
CA PHE A 208 -22.92 -22.02 -20.93
C PHE A 208 -21.43 -22.14 -21.15
N ARG A 209 -20.95 -23.29 -21.66
CA ARG A 209 -19.52 -23.55 -21.85
C ARG A 209 -18.87 -22.48 -22.72
N ARG A 210 -19.44 -22.17 -23.86
CA ARG A 210 -18.89 -21.20 -24.81
C ARG A 210 -18.79 -19.79 -24.21
N VAL A 211 -19.83 -19.34 -23.50
CA VAL A 211 -19.88 -18.00 -22.90
C VAL A 211 -18.97 -17.92 -21.66
N PHE A 212 -18.96 -18.97 -20.84
CA PHE A 212 -18.13 -19.06 -19.66
C PHE A 212 -16.63 -19.04 -20.01
N GLU A 213 -16.18 -19.81 -21.00
CA GLU A 213 -14.79 -19.83 -21.48
C GLU A 213 -14.34 -18.42 -21.93
N GLY A 214 -15.20 -17.69 -22.65
CA GLY A 214 -14.91 -16.31 -23.07
C GLY A 214 -14.74 -15.34 -21.91
N ARG A 215 -15.63 -15.42 -20.92
CA ARG A 215 -15.59 -14.58 -19.72
C ARG A 215 -14.38 -14.90 -18.82
N LEU A 216 -14.12 -16.19 -18.66
CA LEU A 216 -12.94 -16.65 -17.88
C LEU A 216 -11.64 -16.17 -18.53
N SER A 217 -11.55 -16.22 -19.85
CA SER A 217 -10.39 -15.73 -20.60
C SER A 217 -10.23 -14.21 -20.45
N ALA A 218 -11.30 -13.42 -20.47
CA ALA A 218 -11.25 -11.99 -20.24
C ALA A 218 -10.80 -11.65 -18.80
N LEU A 219 -11.33 -12.37 -17.81
CA LEU A 219 -10.94 -12.24 -16.41
C LEU A 219 -9.46 -12.57 -16.21
N ALA A 220 -8.98 -13.66 -16.81
CA ALA A 220 -7.58 -14.11 -16.72
C ALA A 220 -6.63 -13.09 -17.34
N ARG A 221 -6.94 -12.51 -18.51
CA ARG A 221 -6.14 -11.45 -19.14
C ARG A 221 -6.06 -10.20 -18.27
N ALA A 222 -7.21 -9.70 -17.77
CA ALA A 222 -7.23 -8.54 -16.89
C ALA A 222 -6.43 -8.76 -15.61
N HIS A 223 -6.51 -9.97 -15.03
CA HIS A 223 -5.76 -10.33 -13.84
C HIS A 223 -4.25 -10.40 -14.12
N SER A 224 -3.83 -10.97 -15.25
CA SER A 224 -2.41 -11.01 -15.67
C SER A 224 -1.86 -9.58 -15.85
N MET A 225 -2.56 -8.71 -16.57
CA MET A 225 -2.16 -7.31 -16.73
C MET A 225 -2.02 -6.60 -15.37
N ALA A 226 -2.90 -6.90 -14.42
CA ALA A 226 -2.87 -6.30 -13.07
C ALA A 226 -1.76 -6.86 -12.17
N LEU A 227 -1.21 -8.04 -12.48
CA LEU A 227 -0.05 -8.63 -11.78
C LEU A 227 1.27 -8.04 -12.28
N ASP A 228 1.38 -7.83 -13.59
CA ASP A 228 2.60 -7.34 -14.24
C ASP A 228 2.82 -5.83 -14.02
N ALA A 229 1.75 -5.09 -13.73
CA ALA A 229 1.79 -3.66 -13.46
C ALA A 229 0.90 -3.31 -12.26
N SER A 230 1.38 -2.42 -11.39
CA SER A 230 0.58 -1.88 -10.27
C SER A 230 -0.65 -1.10 -10.74
N ALA A 231 -0.76 -0.86 -12.07
CA ALA A 231 -1.81 -0.08 -12.71
C ALA A 231 -1.90 -0.42 -14.20
N VAL A 232 -3.11 -0.52 -14.75
CA VAL A 232 -3.39 -0.93 -16.13
C VAL A 232 -3.85 0.27 -16.94
N ASP A 233 -3.19 0.56 -18.08
CA ASP A 233 -3.66 1.59 -19.00
C ASP A 233 -5.01 1.18 -19.63
N LEU A 234 -6.01 2.06 -19.52
CA LEU A 234 -7.37 1.81 -20.02
C LEU A 234 -7.40 1.59 -21.54
N ARG A 235 -6.60 2.33 -22.30
CA ARG A 235 -6.52 2.18 -23.76
C ARG A 235 -5.96 0.82 -24.15
N VAL A 236 -4.92 0.37 -23.44
CA VAL A 236 -4.31 -0.95 -23.66
C VAL A 236 -5.33 -2.05 -23.36
N LEU A 237 -6.04 -1.96 -22.24
CA LEU A 237 -7.09 -2.90 -21.86
C LEU A 237 -8.22 -2.98 -22.92
N LEU A 238 -8.74 -1.83 -23.35
CA LEU A 238 -9.78 -1.76 -24.37
C LEU A 238 -9.29 -2.34 -25.71
N THR A 239 -8.06 -2.02 -26.10
CA THR A 239 -7.46 -2.53 -27.34
C THR A 239 -7.31 -4.04 -27.34
N ASP A 240 -6.86 -4.63 -26.24
CA ASP A 240 -6.72 -6.09 -26.09
C ASP A 240 -8.08 -6.80 -26.16
N ILE A 241 -9.09 -6.31 -25.45
CA ILE A 241 -10.43 -6.90 -25.43
C ILE A 241 -11.11 -6.79 -26.81
N LEU A 242 -10.89 -5.69 -27.52
CA LEU A 242 -11.45 -5.43 -28.83
C LEU A 242 -10.63 -6.02 -29.99
N ALA A 243 -9.45 -6.60 -29.72
CA ALA A 243 -8.59 -7.19 -30.75
C ALA A 243 -9.29 -8.22 -31.66
N PRO A 244 -10.19 -9.11 -31.18
CA PRO A 244 -10.94 -10.02 -32.04
C PRO A 244 -11.83 -9.32 -33.08
N TYR A 245 -12.16 -8.04 -32.83
CA TYR A 245 -13.01 -7.20 -33.66
C TYR A 245 -12.24 -6.12 -34.41
N SER A 246 -10.90 -6.19 -34.45
CA SER A 246 -10.01 -5.18 -35.05
C SER A 246 -10.26 -4.90 -36.53
N HIS A 247 -10.92 -5.83 -37.25
CA HIS A 247 -11.38 -5.65 -38.62
C HIS A 247 -12.64 -4.75 -38.75
N ARG A 248 -13.21 -4.33 -37.63
CA ARG A 248 -14.37 -3.43 -37.54
C ARG A 248 -13.92 -1.98 -37.38
N ASN A 249 -14.84 -1.04 -37.62
CA ASN A 249 -14.55 0.37 -37.40
C ASN A 249 -14.69 0.71 -35.90
N ILE A 250 -13.54 0.81 -35.23
CA ILE A 250 -13.45 1.08 -33.79
C ILE A 250 -12.58 2.32 -33.56
N GLU A 251 -13.13 3.27 -32.84
CA GLU A 251 -12.45 4.51 -32.45
C GLU A 251 -12.37 4.62 -30.93
N LEU A 252 -11.14 4.83 -30.41
CA LEU A 252 -10.88 4.98 -28.97
C LEU A 252 -10.29 6.37 -28.70
N HIS A 253 -10.98 7.19 -27.91
CA HIS A 253 -10.60 8.56 -27.60
C HIS A 253 -10.60 8.83 -26.11
N GLY A 254 -9.52 9.41 -25.60
CA GLY A 254 -9.41 9.81 -24.21
C GLY A 254 -7.95 10.04 -23.78
N PRO A 255 -7.75 10.70 -22.65
CA PRO A 255 -6.42 10.89 -22.06
C PRO A 255 -5.81 9.56 -21.61
N VAL A 256 -4.52 9.54 -21.34
CA VAL A 256 -3.87 8.39 -20.68
C VAL A 256 -4.47 8.26 -19.28
N PHE A 257 -5.12 7.15 -19.04
CA PHE A 257 -5.80 6.87 -17.78
C PHE A 257 -5.42 5.48 -17.27
N THR A 258 -4.93 5.43 -16.06
CA THR A 258 -4.44 4.21 -15.43
C THR A 258 -5.47 3.70 -14.43
N LEU A 259 -5.97 2.49 -14.64
CA LEU A 259 -6.92 1.82 -13.77
C LEU A 259 -6.20 1.12 -12.61
N ALA A 260 -6.78 1.16 -11.42
CA ALA A 260 -6.41 0.26 -10.34
C ALA A 260 -6.76 -1.21 -10.71
N SER A 261 -6.06 -2.18 -10.10
CA SER A 261 -6.19 -3.60 -10.46
C SER A 261 -7.63 -4.12 -10.42
N ASP A 262 -8.39 -3.80 -9.38
CA ASP A 262 -9.79 -4.24 -9.25
C ASP A 262 -10.70 -3.56 -10.28
N ALA A 263 -10.45 -2.28 -10.57
CA ALA A 263 -11.15 -1.55 -11.61
C ALA A 263 -10.86 -2.12 -12.99
N ALA A 264 -9.61 -2.51 -13.29
CA ALA A 264 -9.24 -3.13 -14.55
C ALA A 264 -10.02 -4.44 -14.80
N VAL A 265 -10.19 -5.27 -13.77
CA VAL A 265 -11.01 -6.49 -13.85
C VAL A 265 -12.49 -6.15 -14.14
N ALA A 266 -13.06 -5.17 -13.43
CA ALA A 266 -14.45 -4.76 -13.63
C ALA A 266 -14.69 -4.18 -15.04
N PHE A 267 -13.79 -3.30 -15.51
CA PHE A 267 -13.84 -2.74 -16.87
C PHE A 267 -13.63 -3.81 -17.95
N SER A 268 -12.76 -4.80 -17.70
CA SER A 268 -12.54 -5.91 -18.63
C SER A 268 -13.81 -6.72 -18.83
N LEU A 269 -14.48 -7.12 -17.76
CA LEU A 269 -15.73 -7.88 -17.83
C LEU A 269 -16.82 -7.06 -18.52
N ALA A 270 -17.02 -5.80 -18.13
CA ALA A 270 -18.00 -4.92 -18.72
C ALA A 270 -17.77 -4.72 -20.23
N THR A 271 -16.54 -4.43 -20.64
CA THR A 271 -16.16 -4.24 -22.04
C THR A 271 -16.34 -5.53 -22.85
N HIS A 272 -15.97 -6.68 -22.29
CA HIS A 272 -16.16 -7.97 -22.94
C HIS A 272 -17.64 -8.25 -23.20
N GLU A 273 -18.52 -7.98 -22.24
CA GLU A 273 -19.97 -8.12 -22.41
C GLU A 273 -20.53 -7.17 -23.48
N LEU A 274 -20.10 -5.90 -23.46
CA LEU A 274 -20.49 -4.91 -24.46
C LEU A 274 -20.03 -5.34 -25.86
N ALA A 275 -18.77 -5.76 -26.03
CA ALA A 275 -18.23 -6.23 -27.30
C ALA A 275 -18.94 -7.49 -27.83
N THR A 276 -19.26 -8.44 -26.94
CA THR A 276 -20.01 -9.65 -27.30
C THR A 276 -21.46 -9.33 -27.72
N ASN A 277 -22.10 -8.37 -27.04
CA ASN A 277 -23.44 -7.89 -27.42
C ASN A 277 -23.41 -7.14 -28.74
N ALA A 278 -22.40 -6.29 -28.96
CA ALA A 278 -22.20 -5.60 -30.24
C ALA A 278 -22.04 -6.60 -31.41
N ALA A 279 -21.33 -7.73 -31.18
CA ALA A 279 -21.15 -8.77 -32.17
C ALA A 279 -22.42 -9.58 -32.45
N LYS A 280 -23.25 -9.83 -31.43
CA LYS A 280 -24.46 -10.64 -31.59
C LYS A 280 -25.66 -9.83 -32.07
N TYR A 281 -25.81 -8.61 -31.59
CA TYR A 281 -27.06 -7.85 -31.72
C TYR A 281 -26.84 -6.40 -32.18
N GLY A 282 -25.59 -5.87 -32.07
CA GLY A 282 -25.30 -4.46 -32.26
C GLY A 282 -24.38 -4.18 -33.45
N ALA A 283 -23.53 -3.17 -33.31
CA ALA A 283 -22.70 -2.61 -34.38
C ALA A 283 -21.78 -3.61 -35.08
N PHE A 284 -21.30 -4.64 -34.40
CA PHE A 284 -20.39 -5.63 -35.00
C PHE A 284 -21.13 -6.78 -35.75
N SER A 285 -22.45 -6.83 -35.72
CA SER A 285 -23.22 -7.87 -36.42
C SER A 285 -23.26 -7.68 -37.93
N ASN A 286 -22.92 -6.50 -38.46
CA ASN A 286 -22.84 -6.20 -39.91
C ASN A 286 -21.56 -5.43 -40.26
N SER A 287 -21.31 -5.20 -41.54
CA SER A 287 -20.06 -4.54 -42.06
C SER A 287 -20.08 -3.02 -41.94
N HIS A 288 -21.22 -2.39 -41.68
CA HIS A 288 -21.38 -0.92 -41.65
C HIS A 288 -21.34 -0.36 -40.23
N GLY A 289 -21.39 -1.23 -39.24
CA GLY A 289 -21.40 -0.84 -37.84
C GLY A 289 -20.09 -0.17 -37.38
N LYS A 290 -20.23 0.80 -36.50
CA LYS A 290 -19.15 1.56 -35.91
C LYS A 290 -19.26 1.57 -34.39
N LEU A 291 -18.13 1.49 -33.72
CA LEU A 291 -17.98 1.66 -32.30
C LEU A 291 -17.12 2.88 -32.00
N HIS A 292 -17.65 3.77 -31.19
CA HIS A 292 -16.90 4.89 -30.63
C HIS A 292 -16.87 4.74 -29.13
N VAL A 293 -15.67 4.72 -28.54
CA VAL A 293 -15.45 4.71 -27.09
C VAL A 293 -14.64 5.95 -26.71
N ALA A 294 -15.24 6.78 -25.87
CA ALA A 294 -14.58 7.99 -25.41
C ALA A 294 -14.57 8.04 -23.86
N TRP A 295 -13.48 8.55 -23.26
CA TRP A 295 -13.41 8.77 -21.82
C TRP A 295 -12.72 10.08 -21.49
N ALA A 296 -13.12 10.65 -20.36
CA ALA A 296 -12.59 11.90 -19.84
C ALA A 296 -12.70 11.94 -18.32
N VAL A 297 -11.93 12.84 -17.71
CA VAL A 297 -12.10 13.25 -16.32
C VAL A 297 -12.53 14.70 -16.31
N ALA A 298 -13.67 15.01 -15.71
CA ALA A 298 -14.22 16.35 -15.60
C ALA A 298 -14.61 16.65 -14.14
N ARG A 299 -14.77 17.92 -13.81
CA ARG A 299 -15.34 18.31 -12.51
C ARG A 299 -16.85 18.39 -12.59
N ASN A 300 -17.54 17.82 -11.60
CA ASN A 300 -18.99 17.97 -11.47
C ASN A 300 -19.35 19.34 -10.86
N GLU A 301 -20.64 19.63 -10.73
CA GLU A 301 -21.14 20.89 -10.15
C GLU A 301 -20.71 21.13 -8.70
N ARG A 302 -20.28 20.07 -7.98
CA ARG A 302 -19.75 20.13 -6.61
C ARG A 302 -18.25 20.29 -6.56
N GLY A 303 -17.58 20.42 -7.74
CA GLY A 303 -16.13 20.55 -7.85
C GLY A 303 -15.35 19.23 -7.71
N GLU A 304 -16.02 18.08 -7.59
CA GLU A 304 -15.40 16.77 -7.48
C GLU A 304 -14.99 16.25 -8.85
N SER A 305 -13.83 15.62 -8.94
CA SER A 305 -13.37 14.99 -10.19
C SER A 305 -14.13 13.69 -10.46
N VAL A 306 -14.75 13.58 -11.62
CA VAL A 306 -15.52 12.43 -12.06
C VAL A 306 -14.94 11.90 -13.37
N PHE A 307 -14.66 10.62 -13.40
CA PHE A 307 -14.39 9.87 -14.62
C PHE A 307 -15.69 9.54 -15.33
N ALA A 308 -15.71 9.72 -16.64
CA ALA A 308 -16.81 9.31 -17.50
C ALA A 308 -16.27 8.56 -18.70
N LEU A 309 -16.90 7.41 -19.04
CA LEU A 309 -16.66 6.65 -20.25
C LEU A 309 -18.00 6.49 -21.00
N GLU A 310 -17.98 6.77 -22.28
CA GLU A 310 -19.09 6.53 -23.20
C GLU A 310 -18.70 5.47 -24.24
N TRP A 311 -19.49 4.41 -24.33
CA TRP A 311 -19.47 3.41 -25.37
C TRP A 311 -20.67 3.64 -26.28
N LYS A 312 -20.45 3.94 -27.54
CA LYS A 312 -21.52 4.29 -28.49
C LYS A 312 -21.43 3.45 -29.74
N GLU A 313 -22.50 2.69 -29.99
CA GLU A 313 -22.69 1.90 -31.21
C GLU A 313 -23.51 2.66 -32.21
N SER A 314 -23.23 2.46 -33.51
CA SER A 314 -23.98 3.02 -34.60
C SER A 314 -23.86 2.16 -35.88
N GLY A 315 -24.79 2.32 -36.83
CA GLY A 315 -24.75 1.60 -38.11
C GLY A 315 -25.05 0.09 -38.01
N GLY A 316 -25.41 -0.39 -36.86
CA GLY A 316 -25.91 -1.75 -36.64
C GLY A 316 -27.39 -1.90 -36.99
N PRO A 317 -27.99 -3.09 -36.71
CA PRO A 317 -29.43 -3.27 -36.78
C PRO A 317 -30.15 -2.31 -35.82
N ALA A 318 -31.43 -2.00 -36.13
CA ALA A 318 -32.24 -1.20 -35.22
C ALA A 318 -32.38 -1.89 -33.86
N VAL A 319 -32.01 -1.20 -32.81
CA VAL A 319 -32.01 -1.73 -31.44
C VAL A 319 -33.38 -1.47 -30.81
N ALA A 320 -33.98 -2.53 -30.26
CA ALA A 320 -35.18 -2.44 -29.44
C ALA A 320 -34.82 -2.66 -27.97
N GLN A 321 -35.59 -2.06 -27.06
CA GLN A 321 -35.39 -2.32 -25.61
C GLN A 321 -35.60 -3.82 -25.34
N PRO A 322 -34.64 -4.45 -24.61
CA PRO A 322 -34.77 -5.86 -24.26
C PRO A 322 -36.03 -6.10 -23.40
N THR A 323 -36.85 -7.04 -23.79
CA THR A 323 -38.06 -7.41 -23.04
C THR A 323 -37.78 -8.18 -21.75
N ARG A 324 -36.55 -8.66 -21.59
CA ARG A 324 -36.02 -9.26 -20.34
C ARG A 324 -34.75 -8.53 -19.96
N ALA A 325 -34.61 -8.24 -18.67
CA ALA A 325 -33.34 -7.75 -18.13
C ALA A 325 -32.25 -8.79 -18.42
N GLY A 326 -31.51 -8.58 -19.50
CA GLY A 326 -30.43 -9.46 -19.94
C GLY A 326 -29.28 -9.39 -18.97
N PHE A 327 -28.54 -10.48 -18.85
CA PHE A 327 -27.40 -10.62 -17.98
C PHE A 327 -26.33 -9.52 -18.17
N GLY A 328 -26.13 -9.04 -19.42
CA GLY A 328 -25.16 -7.99 -19.73
C GLY A 328 -25.35 -6.73 -18.89
N LYS A 329 -26.61 -6.28 -18.71
CA LYS A 329 -26.91 -5.12 -17.87
C LYS A 329 -26.51 -5.34 -16.42
N PHE A 330 -26.91 -6.48 -15.84
CA PHE A 330 -26.58 -6.84 -14.45
C PHE A 330 -25.08 -7.01 -14.24
N ALA A 331 -24.36 -7.65 -15.16
CA ALA A 331 -22.92 -7.86 -15.05
C ALA A 331 -22.14 -6.53 -15.10
N ILE A 332 -22.51 -5.64 -16.02
CA ILE A 332 -21.89 -4.34 -16.19
C ILE A 332 -22.18 -3.46 -14.97
N GLU A 333 -23.44 -3.39 -14.54
CA GLU A 333 -23.85 -2.59 -13.37
C GLU A 333 -23.20 -3.11 -12.08
N GLN A 334 -23.25 -4.41 -11.79
CA GLN A 334 -22.71 -4.99 -10.57
C GLN A 334 -21.18 -4.96 -10.52
N SER A 335 -20.50 -5.22 -11.65
CA SER A 335 -19.03 -5.21 -11.69
C SER A 335 -18.48 -3.81 -11.44
N LEU A 336 -19.12 -2.78 -11.96
CA LEU A 336 -18.65 -1.40 -11.85
C LEU A 336 -19.15 -0.69 -10.58
N SER A 337 -20.44 -0.84 -10.22
CA SER A 337 -20.98 -0.15 -9.03
C SER A 337 -20.37 -0.66 -7.72
N GLY A 338 -20.10 -1.97 -7.62
CA GLY A 338 -19.49 -2.56 -6.41
C GLY A 338 -18.00 -2.30 -6.26
N THR A 339 -17.28 -2.06 -7.37
CA THR A 339 -15.82 -1.94 -7.36
C THR A 339 -15.36 -0.49 -7.31
N VAL A 340 -16.01 0.40 -8.08
CA VAL A 340 -15.55 1.78 -8.29
C VAL A 340 -16.57 2.85 -7.85
N ASP A 341 -17.60 2.47 -7.12
CA ASP A 341 -18.73 3.34 -6.73
C ASP A 341 -19.34 4.07 -7.94
N GLY A 342 -19.34 3.36 -9.09
CA GLY A 342 -19.76 3.90 -10.38
C GLY A 342 -21.23 3.71 -10.66
N THR A 343 -21.78 4.56 -11.52
CA THR A 343 -23.11 4.42 -12.11
C THR A 343 -23.00 4.06 -13.57
N VAL A 344 -23.89 3.18 -14.03
CA VAL A 344 -23.97 2.75 -15.43
C VAL A 344 -25.35 3.04 -15.96
N ALA A 345 -25.41 3.71 -17.12
CA ALA A 345 -26.64 3.91 -17.88
C ALA A 345 -26.53 3.19 -19.23
N LEU A 346 -27.56 2.47 -19.62
CA LEU A 346 -27.69 1.77 -20.91
C LEU A 346 -28.91 2.30 -21.65
N ASP A 347 -28.67 3.07 -22.71
CA ASP A 347 -29.70 3.66 -23.54
C ASP A 347 -29.79 2.89 -24.88
N PHE A 348 -30.87 2.19 -25.07
CA PHE A 348 -31.18 1.43 -26.29
C PHE A 348 -31.89 2.34 -27.30
N LEU A 349 -31.08 3.05 -28.10
CA LEU A 349 -31.61 3.97 -29.12
C LEU A 349 -31.82 3.24 -30.46
N PRO A 350 -32.74 3.69 -31.32
CA PRO A 350 -32.91 3.10 -32.64
C PRO A 350 -31.63 3.07 -33.48
N ALA A 351 -30.71 4.01 -33.27
CA ALA A 351 -29.44 4.13 -33.98
C ALA A 351 -28.32 3.21 -33.43
N GLY A 352 -28.50 2.64 -32.23
CA GLY A 352 -27.50 1.80 -31.56
C GLY A 352 -27.53 1.91 -30.04
N LEU A 353 -26.76 1.11 -29.37
CA LEU A 353 -26.57 1.16 -27.91
C LEU A 353 -25.63 2.30 -27.52
N VAL A 354 -26.03 3.04 -26.49
CA VAL A 354 -25.13 3.96 -25.76
C VAL A 354 -25.02 3.46 -24.33
N CYS A 355 -23.79 3.16 -23.88
CA CYS A 355 -23.48 2.84 -22.48
C CYS A 355 -22.64 3.97 -21.90
N THR A 356 -23.11 4.56 -20.81
CA THR A 356 -22.37 5.61 -20.07
C THR A 356 -21.99 5.08 -18.69
N ILE A 357 -20.69 5.11 -18.38
CA ILE A 357 -20.13 4.75 -17.08
C ILE A 357 -19.62 6.03 -16.44
N ARG A 358 -20.04 6.32 -15.21
CA ARG A 358 -19.54 7.45 -14.42
C ARG A 358 -19.11 6.98 -13.05
N ALA A 359 -17.93 7.40 -12.61
CA ALA A 359 -17.42 7.06 -11.29
C ALA A 359 -16.63 8.24 -10.68
N PRO A 360 -16.66 8.43 -9.34
CA PRO A 360 -15.80 9.40 -8.71
C PRO A 360 -14.33 9.03 -8.92
N LEU A 361 -13.48 10.01 -9.19
CA LEU A 361 -12.04 9.78 -9.32
C LEU A 361 -11.47 9.44 -7.93
N SER A 362 -11.04 8.22 -7.73
CA SER A 362 -10.56 7.70 -6.46
C SER A 362 -9.41 6.73 -6.67
N ALA A 363 -8.66 6.43 -5.61
CA ALA A 363 -7.61 5.41 -5.65
C ALA A 363 -8.11 4.01 -6.02
N ARG A 364 -9.41 3.73 -5.82
CA ARG A 364 -10.06 2.48 -6.24
C ARG A 364 -10.31 2.40 -7.74
N LEU A 365 -10.56 3.54 -8.38
CA LEU A 365 -10.76 3.60 -9.83
C LEU A 365 -9.42 3.69 -10.58
N GLY A 366 -8.55 4.60 -10.17
CA GLY A 366 -7.31 4.91 -10.87
C GLY A 366 -7.02 6.40 -10.96
N ALA A 367 -6.13 6.78 -11.88
CA ALA A 367 -5.67 8.16 -12.05
C ALA A 367 -5.36 8.52 -13.50
N LEU A 368 -5.39 9.82 -13.81
CA LEU A 368 -4.76 10.35 -15.02
C LEU A 368 -3.24 10.18 -14.89
N ALA A 369 -2.59 9.69 -15.93
CA ALA A 369 -1.14 9.75 -15.99
C ALA A 369 -0.71 11.21 -16.28
N ASN A 370 0.22 11.69 -15.49
CA ASN A 370 0.83 13.02 -15.68
C ASN A 370 1.68 13.07 -16.93
#